data_f657c696267afdb359d2250bba858992
#
_entry.id   f657c696267afdb359d2250bba858992
#
_cell.length_a   1.000
_cell.length_b   1.000
_cell.length_c   1.000
_cell.angle_alpha   90.00
_cell.angle_beta   90.00
_cell.angle_gamma   90.00
#
_symmetry.space_group_name_H-M   'P 1'
#
loop_
_entity.id
_entity.type
_entity.pdbx_description
1 polymer ?
#
loop_
_entity_poly.entity_id
_entity_poly.type
_entity_poly.pdbx_seq_one_letter_code
_entity_poly.pdbx_strand_id
1 'polypeptide(L)' 'MKEYCVYWFENGESRHEVFSYLDGAEMFSCMIRGQDGVEHVEISEEDISAPEEFQEICPGDFS' A
#
# COMPACT_ATOMS: atom_id res chain seq x y z
N MET A 1 -11.35 -7.48 2.97
CA MET A 1 -10.25 -7.03 3.83
C MET A 1 -9.32 -6.13 3.05
N LYS A 2 -8.82 -5.10 3.67
CA LYS A 2 -8.03 -4.12 2.96
C LYS A 2 -6.72 -3.85 3.67
N GLU A 3 -5.73 -3.53 2.88
CA GLU A 3 -4.43 -3.09 3.38
C GLU A 3 -4.12 -1.72 2.81
N TYR A 4 -3.31 -1.01 3.54
CA TYR A 4 -2.90 0.34 3.14
C TYR A 4 -1.39 0.37 3.11
N CYS A 5 -0.85 0.74 1.97
CA CYS A 5 0.58 0.76 1.78
C CYS A 5 1.03 2.20 1.65
N VAL A 6 2.00 2.58 2.48
CA VAL A 6 2.57 3.92 2.44
C VAL A 6 3.88 3.85 1.69
N TYR A 7 4.00 4.66 0.67
CA TYR A 7 5.21 4.72 -0.14
C TYR A 7 5.87 6.08 0.03
N TRP A 8 7.17 6.08 0.10
CA TRP A 8 7.89 7.34 0.18
C TRP A 8 9.31 7.14 -0.31
N PHE A 9 9.99 8.27 -0.56
CA PHE A 9 11.42 8.25 -0.87
C PHE A 9 12.15 8.82 0.33
N GLU A 10 13.16 8.12 0.76
CA GLU A 10 13.97 8.55 1.89
C GLU A 10 15.42 8.59 1.44
N ASN A 11 15.97 9.82 1.39
CA ASN A 11 17.35 10.02 0.93
C ASN A 11 17.60 9.40 -0.44
N GLY A 12 16.60 9.50 -1.30
CA GLY A 12 16.72 8.97 -2.64
C GLY A 12 16.38 7.50 -2.79
N GLU A 13 16.01 6.84 -1.70
CA GLU A 13 15.66 5.42 -1.75
C GLU A 13 14.15 5.24 -1.63
N SER A 14 13.63 4.32 -2.42
CA SER A 14 12.22 3.99 -2.37
C SER A 14 11.94 3.09 -1.18
N ARG A 15 10.96 3.48 -0.38
CA ARG A 15 10.59 2.73 0.82
C ARG A 15 9.09 2.54 0.84
N HIS A 16 8.63 1.54 1.61
CA HIS A 16 7.21 1.35 1.77
C HIS A 16 6.95 0.63 3.09
N GLU A 17 5.71 0.75 3.55
CA GLU A 17 5.27 0.09 4.77
C GLU A 17 3.81 -0.27 4.61
N VAL A 18 3.42 -1.44 5.10
CA VAL A 18 2.05 -1.93 4.96
C VAL A 18 1.33 -1.84 6.29
N PHE A 19 0.10 -1.34 6.26
CA PHE A 19 -0.73 -1.19 7.45
C PHE A 19 -2.07 -1.85 7.22
N SER A 20 -2.62 -2.39 8.30
CA SER A 20 -3.94 -3.02 8.24
C SER A 20 -5.07 -2.00 8.36
N TYR A 21 -4.78 -0.80 8.84
CA TYR A 21 -5.79 0.22 9.08
C TYR A 21 -5.36 1.53 8.46
N LEU A 22 -6.36 2.24 7.91
CA LEU A 22 -6.09 3.54 7.31
C LEU A 22 -5.56 4.53 8.34
N ASP A 23 -6.11 4.49 9.55
CA ASP A 23 -5.64 5.36 10.62
C ASP A 23 -4.14 5.23 10.82
N GLY A 24 -3.67 3.99 10.90
CA GLY A 24 -2.24 3.76 11.09
C GLY A 24 -1.42 4.30 9.94
N ALA A 25 -1.89 4.05 8.71
CA ALA A 25 -1.18 4.53 7.54
C ALA A 25 -1.12 6.05 7.52
N GLU A 26 -2.24 6.70 7.85
CA GLU A 26 -2.28 8.15 7.84
C GLU A 26 -1.39 8.74 8.91
N MET A 27 -1.43 8.17 10.09
CA MET A 27 -0.58 8.64 11.19
C MET A 27 0.90 8.49 10.82
N PHE A 28 1.24 7.34 10.27
CA PHE A 28 2.61 7.09 9.88
C PHE A 28 3.05 8.08 8.79
N SER A 29 2.22 8.29 7.78
CA SER A 29 2.58 9.19 6.70
C SER A 29 2.76 10.61 7.21
N CYS A 30 1.92 11.04 8.13
CA CYS A 30 2.03 12.35 8.73
C CYS A 30 3.35 12.48 9.51
N MET A 31 3.71 11.41 10.20
CA MET A 31 4.94 11.41 10.98
C MET A 31 6.18 11.51 10.09
N ILE A 32 6.23 10.70 9.03
CA ILE A 32 7.43 10.71 8.20
C ILE A 32 7.53 11.96 7.35
N ARG A 33 6.41 12.61 7.06
CA ARG A 33 6.47 13.86 6.31
C ARG A 33 7.27 14.94 7.03
N GLY A 34 7.37 14.84 8.34
CA GLY A 34 8.13 15.77 9.12
C GLY A 34 9.61 15.47 9.21
N GLN A 35 10.05 14.37 8.60
CA GLN A 35 11.45 13.98 8.68
C GLN A 35 12.22 14.55 7.49
N ASP A 36 13.47 14.87 7.74
CA ASP A 36 14.35 15.35 6.68
C ASP A 36 14.64 14.21 5.72
N GLY A 37 14.65 14.53 4.43
CA GLY A 37 15.02 13.56 3.42
C GLY A 37 13.87 12.72 2.92
N VAL A 38 12.68 12.89 3.47
CA VAL A 38 11.51 12.14 3.05
C VAL A 38 10.73 12.95 2.00
N GLU A 39 10.42 12.31 0.87
CA GLU A 39 9.72 12.96 -0.24
C GLU A 39 8.67 12.02 -0.81
N HIS A 40 7.69 12.61 -1.49
CA HIS A 40 6.72 11.85 -2.28
C HIS A 40 5.99 10.80 -1.45
N VAL A 41 5.45 11.23 -0.30
CA VAL A 41 4.71 10.31 0.56
C VAL A 41 3.33 10.08 -0.02
N GLU A 42 2.98 8.81 -0.23
CA GLU A 42 1.68 8.44 -0.79
C GLU A 42 1.13 7.24 -0.06
N ILE A 43 -0.19 7.14 0.00
CA ILE A 43 -0.89 6.00 0.58
C ILE A 43 -1.70 5.33 -0.53
N SER A 44 -1.54 4.02 -0.66
CA SER A 44 -2.29 3.23 -1.62
C SER A 44 -3.19 2.25 -0.88
N GLU A 45 -4.44 2.17 -1.30
CA GLU A 45 -5.39 1.25 -0.71
C GLU A 45 -5.45 0.00 -1.56
N GLU A 46 -5.27 -1.16 -0.94
CA GLU A 46 -5.28 -2.43 -1.63
C GLU A 46 -6.35 -3.33 -1.05
N ASP A 47 -7.08 -4.00 -1.90
CA ASP A 47 -8.11 -4.94 -1.45
C ASP A 47 -7.57 -6.34 -1.63
N ILE A 48 -7.34 -7.03 -0.53
CA ILE A 48 -6.75 -8.35 -0.56
C ILE A 48 -7.77 -9.45 -0.33
N SER A 49 -9.03 -9.09 -0.28
CA SER A 49 -10.04 -10.08 0.05
C SER A 49 -10.60 -10.77 -1.16
N ALA A 50 -10.30 -10.31 -2.35
CA ALA A 50 -11.01 -10.78 -3.52
C ALA A 50 -10.31 -11.82 -4.32
N PRO A 51 -9.12 -12.20 -4.06
CA PRO A 51 -8.38 -12.98 -5.03
C PRO A 51 -8.99 -14.29 -5.35
N GLU A 52 -9.61 -14.90 -4.47
CA GLU A 52 -9.95 -16.26 -4.71
C GLU A 52 -10.87 -16.39 -5.80
N GLU A 53 -11.61 -15.49 -6.02
CA GLU A 53 -12.40 -15.71 -7.10
C GLU A 53 -11.79 -15.22 -8.30
N PHE A 54 -11.28 -15.18 -8.57
CA PHE A 54 -10.82 -14.83 -9.67
C PHE A 54 -10.18 -15.70 -10.21
N GLN A 55 -10.03 -16.23 -10.07
CA GLN A 55 -9.62 -16.88 -10.49
C GLN A 55 -9.99 -17.48 -11.20
N GLU A 56 -10.46 -17.57 -11.39
CA GLU A 56 -10.92 -17.92 -11.96
C GLU A 56 -10.99 -17.72 -12.84
N ILE A 57 -10.88 -17.73 -13.22
CA ILE A 57 -10.93 -17.46 -14.01
C ILE A 57 -10.53 -17.68 -14.75
N CYS A 58 -10.66 -17.94 -14.91
CA CYS A 58 -10.32 -18.16 -15.46
C CYS A 58 -10.26 -18.59 -16.19
N PRO A 59 -10.39 -18.78 -16.33
CA PRO A 59 -10.29 -19.23 -16.91
C PRO A 59 -10.15 -19.45 -17.76
N GLY A 60 -10.23 -19.71 -17.90
CA GLY A 60 -10.12 -19.92 -18.40
C GLY A 60 -10.03 -20.32 -19.09
N ASP A 61 -10.34 -20.37 -19.17
CA ASP A 61 -10.25 -20.62 -19.59
C ASP A 61 -10.13 -20.91 -20.22
N PHE A 62 -10.28 -21.02 -20.39
CA PHE A 62 -10.07 -21.16 -20.84
C PHE A 62 -9.99 -21.57 -21.23
N SER A 63 -10.13 -21.88 -21.07
CA SER A 63 -10.12 -22.05 -21.39
C SER A 63 -10.00 -22.09 -21.68
#